data_f6284d976d6aaf0af5c83ac7e1f57010
#
_entry.id   f6284d976d6aaf0af5c83ac7e1f57010
#
_cell.length_a   1.000
_cell.length_b   1.000
_cell.length_c   1.000
_cell.angle_alpha   90.00
_cell.angle_beta   90.00
_cell.angle_gamma   90.00
#
_symmetry.space_group_name_H-M   'P 1'
#
loop_
_entity.id
_entity.type
_entity.pdbx_description
1 polymer ?
#
loop_
_entity_poly.entity_id
_entity_poly.type
_entity_poly.pdbx_seq_one_letter_code
_entity_poly.pdbx_strand_id
1 'polypeptide(L)'
;MHRIGTMKTLSSKDVKSSMVSIGFECLDRELFDPARCYDLLGASGVKHARVQTGWSKCEKEKGVYDFGWLDGIVDSLLARGVQPWFNVGFGNPLYMENLPNPTGVGCVPLYYGGEAVAAWARFACALAEHYRDRFTEYEIWNESDIAHFWVPGEPDGARYAELIALTGAQIRRAQPDARIGACTSSAEEIDFVYLDNLAAGLRPGELDFFCLHRYTVFPEKGWAGRVEATRAVFERQGHRLSYWMGEGGYPSWFPKGHWMHPRPDNPGSERQQAVYQLRRYFQDAALGLERSSFFQMVDMWQKPYQKASEVLSRPAAQGVLNGITYTPKRAYFTLGRLANLLSGDIAPLRAYAECDLADETRCEAVSIQTFALRRGEQMLFACYLPTDIQDECGMREGFSLRVYPLDAGVAPMAEPVLADLFTGEVFSAGIAMQDGCLRAQGLPIAEYPLVLCDRSMLQMI
;
A
#
# COMPACT_ATOMS: atom_id res chain seq x y z
N MET A 1 -7.51 -7.80 -32.35
CA MET A 1 -7.55 -6.57 -31.51
C MET A 1 -6.97 -5.40 -32.31
N HIS A 2 -7.51 -4.20 -32.11
CA HIS A 2 -7.00 -2.96 -32.71
C HIS A 2 -6.70 -1.95 -31.61
N ARG A 3 -5.47 -1.40 -31.59
CA ARG A 3 -5.09 -0.36 -30.63
C ARG A 3 -5.85 0.93 -30.93
N ILE A 4 -6.49 1.51 -29.90
CA ILE A 4 -7.31 2.72 -30.02
C ILE A 4 -6.73 3.92 -29.27
N GLY A 5 -5.70 3.72 -28.45
CA GLY A 5 -5.03 4.80 -27.73
C GLY A 5 -4.12 4.31 -26.63
N THR A 6 -3.74 5.23 -25.77
CA THR A 6 -2.86 4.98 -24.61
C THR A 6 -3.46 5.65 -23.37
N MET A 7 -3.38 5.00 -22.21
CA MET A 7 -3.80 5.56 -20.95
C MET A 7 -2.95 6.78 -20.57
N LYS A 8 -3.60 7.86 -20.20
CA LYS A 8 -2.95 9.06 -19.67
C LYS A 8 -2.58 8.86 -18.20
N THR A 9 -1.40 9.30 -17.78
CA THR A 9 -1.10 9.51 -16.36
C THR A 9 -1.81 10.77 -15.88
N LEU A 10 -2.54 10.68 -14.77
CA LEU A 10 -3.24 11.82 -14.16
C LEU A 10 -2.33 12.58 -13.22
N SER A 11 -2.56 13.88 -13.06
CA SER A 11 -2.01 14.59 -11.90
C SER A 11 -2.78 14.19 -10.64
N SER A 12 -2.10 14.09 -9.51
CA SER A 12 -2.73 13.83 -8.22
C SER A 12 -3.78 14.88 -7.84
N LYS A 13 -3.68 16.11 -8.39
CA LYS A 13 -4.70 17.16 -8.26
C LYS A 13 -6.01 16.83 -8.97
N ASP A 14 -5.93 16.09 -10.07
CA ASP A 14 -7.10 15.73 -10.90
C ASP A 14 -7.81 14.48 -10.36
N VAL A 15 -7.15 13.72 -9.48
CA VAL A 15 -7.71 12.55 -8.80
C VAL A 15 -8.42 12.99 -7.52
N LYS A 16 -9.74 12.83 -7.46
CA LYS A 16 -10.54 13.22 -6.28
C LYS A 16 -10.38 12.24 -5.13
N SER A 17 -10.54 10.96 -5.41
CA SER A 17 -10.35 9.85 -4.47
C SER A 17 -9.67 8.69 -5.17
N SER A 18 -8.92 7.88 -4.45
CA SER A 18 -8.31 6.65 -4.95
C SER A 18 -7.79 5.82 -3.79
N MET A 19 -7.89 4.50 -3.93
CA MET A 19 -7.20 3.58 -3.05
C MET A 19 -5.68 3.54 -3.28
N VAL A 20 -5.19 4.09 -4.40
CA VAL A 20 -3.77 4.03 -4.78
C VAL A 20 -2.96 5.00 -3.95
N SER A 21 -1.98 4.46 -3.23
CA SER A 21 -1.12 5.13 -2.29
C SER A 21 0.34 4.71 -2.46
N ILE A 22 1.26 5.43 -1.83
CA ILE A 22 2.68 5.13 -1.87
C ILE A 22 3.36 5.44 -0.53
N GLY A 23 4.36 4.65 -0.16
CA GLY A 23 5.27 4.97 0.93
C GLY A 23 6.14 6.17 0.61
N PHE A 24 6.14 7.16 1.50
CA PHE A 24 7.00 8.35 1.46
C PHE A 24 7.72 8.47 2.81
N GLU A 25 8.34 7.37 3.20
CA GLU A 25 8.81 7.05 4.53
C GLU A 25 10.33 7.24 4.68
N CYS A 26 10.82 7.04 5.91
CA CYS A 26 12.24 7.10 6.23
C CYS A 26 12.88 8.49 6.02
N LEU A 27 12.10 9.54 5.93
CA LEU A 27 12.56 10.94 5.81
C LEU A 27 13.01 11.50 7.16
N ASP A 28 12.52 10.95 8.26
CA ASP A 28 13.03 11.20 9.60
C ASP A 28 14.50 10.75 9.73
N ARG A 29 14.91 9.74 8.97
CA ARG A 29 16.28 9.21 8.85
C ARG A 29 17.02 9.70 7.60
N GLU A 30 16.39 10.57 6.82
CA GLU A 30 16.98 11.22 5.63
C GLU A 30 17.50 10.24 4.56
N LEU A 31 16.79 9.11 4.34
CA LEU A 31 17.25 8.08 3.41
C LEU A 31 17.18 8.50 1.93
N PHE A 32 16.41 9.52 1.60
CA PHE A 32 16.41 10.13 0.27
C PHE A 32 16.06 11.62 0.37
N ASP A 33 16.31 12.37 -0.71
CA ASP A 33 15.97 13.79 -0.81
C ASP A 33 14.58 13.96 -1.42
N PRO A 34 13.56 14.34 -0.64
CA PRO A 34 12.19 14.46 -1.12
C PRO A 34 12.01 15.58 -2.14
N ALA A 35 12.85 16.64 -2.11
CA ALA A 35 12.74 17.76 -3.04
C ALA A 35 12.95 17.32 -4.50
N ARG A 36 13.69 16.24 -4.73
CA ARG A 36 13.96 15.71 -6.06
C ARG A 36 12.81 14.89 -6.66
N CYS A 37 11.80 14.54 -5.89
CA CYS A 37 10.73 13.65 -6.34
C CYS A 37 9.31 14.20 -6.14
N TYR A 38 9.12 15.35 -5.50
CA TYR A 38 7.78 15.91 -5.29
C TYR A 38 6.98 16.08 -6.58
N ASP A 39 7.61 16.61 -7.65
CA ASP A 39 6.92 16.83 -8.92
C ASP A 39 6.55 15.51 -9.61
N LEU A 40 7.42 14.50 -9.53
CA LEU A 40 7.13 13.16 -10.02
C LEU A 40 6.00 12.51 -9.22
N LEU A 41 5.98 12.68 -7.90
CA LEU A 41 4.89 12.18 -7.07
C LEU A 41 3.57 12.86 -7.44
N GLY A 42 3.53 14.18 -7.58
CA GLY A 42 2.35 14.92 -8.01
C GLY A 42 1.86 14.57 -9.42
N ALA A 43 2.77 14.16 -10.31
CA ALA A 43 2.45 13.74 -11.68
C ALA A 43 2.02 12.26 -11.80
N SER A 44 2.13 11.47 -10.72
CA SER A 44 1.83 10.04 -10.74
C SER A 44 0.34 9.69 -10.58
N GLY A 45 -0.50 10.65 -10.20
CA GLY A 45 -1.92 10.40 -9.88
C GLY A 45 -2.17 9.72 -8.53
N VAL A 46 -1.14 9.43 -7.78
CA VAL A 46 -1.24 8.87 -6.43
C VAL A 46 -1.94 9.85 -5.50
N LYS A 47 -2.91 9.39 -4.71
CA LYS A 47 -3.71 10.29 -3.86
C LYS A 47 -3.20 10.41 -2.44
N HIS A 48 -2.55 9.38 -1.91
CA HIS A 48 -2.11 9.35 -0.52
C HIS A 48 -0.64 8.95 -0.40
N ALA A 49 0.03 9.50 0.62
CA ALA A 49 1.42 9.16 0.93
C ALA A 49 1.58 8.89 2.42
N ARG A 50 2.22 7.75 2.76
CA ARG A 50 2.55 7.39 4.14
C ARG A 50 3.82 8.09 4.57
N VAL A 51 3.77 8.85 5.68
CA VAL A 51 4.90 9.67 6.18
C VAL A 51 5.18 9.34 7.63
N GLN A 52 6.42 8.98 7.96
CA GLN A 52 6.85 8.77 9.34
C GLN A 52 7.20 10.09 10.02
N THR A 53 6.74 10.30 11.26
CA THR A 53 6.80 11.61 11.94
C THR A 53 8.13 11.89 12.64
N GLY A 54 8.86 10.85 13.06
CA GLY A 54 10.17 10.99 13.70
C GLY A 54 10.17 11.89 14.94
N TRP A 55 9.64 11.42 16.07
CA TRP A 55 9.58 12.20 17.31
C TRP A 55 10.92 12.85 17.70
N SER A 56 12.02 12.08 17.65
CA SER A 56 13.37 12.60 17.95
C SER A 56 13.84 13.75 17.04
N LYS A 57 13.31 13.81 15.83
CA LYS A 57 13.61 14.89 14.89
C LYS A 57 12.74 16.14 15.10
N CYS A 58 11.54 15.94 15.65
CA CYS A 58 10.60 17.02 15.96
C CYS A 58 10.85 17.66 17.34
N GLU A 59 11.46 16.93 18.27
CA GLU A 59 11.72 17.42 19.64
C GLU A 59 13.19 17.16 19.99
N LYS A 60 14.04 18.18 19.84
CA LYS A 60 15.49 18.16 20.16
C LYS A 60 15.81 18.72 21.54
N GLU A 61 14.88 19.45 22.14
CA GLU A 61 14.92 19.97 23.50
C GLU A 61 13.58 19.60 24.18
N LYS A 62 13.65 19.16 25.44
CA LYS A 62 12.47 18.69 26.18
C LYS A 62 11.33 19.73 26.19
N GLY A 63 10.20 19.36 25.60
CA GLY A 63 9.00 20.21 25.53
C GLY A 63 9.03 21.27 24.45
N VAL A 64 10.07 21.35 23.60
CA VAL A 64 10.19 22.27 22.48
C VAL A 64 10.04 21.52 21.18
N TYR A 65 8.95 21.79 20.44
CA TYR A 65 8.64 21.12 19.19
C TYR A 65 8.99 21.98 17.99
N ASP A 66 9.75 21.40 17.05
CA ASP A 66 10.09 21.97 15.73
C ASP A 66 9.62 21.02 14.64
N PHE A 67 8.51 21.37 14.00
CA PHE A 67 7.92 20.61 12.90
C PHE A 67 8.38 21.12 11.51
N GLY A 68 9.29 22.09 11.42
CA GLY A 68 9.66 22.74 10.16
C GLY A 68 10.13 21.78 9.05
N TRP A 69 10.86 20.70 9.41
CA TRP A 69 11.25 19.69 8.44
C TRP A 69 10.06 18.87 7.89
N LEU A 70 9.09 18.60 8.75
CA LEU A 70 7.88 17.83 8.42
C LEU A 70 6.87 18.72 7.69
N ASP A 71 6.79 20.01 8.04
CA ASP A 71 5.98 21.01 7.33
C ASP A 71 6.37 21.10 5.86
N GLY A 72 7.68 21.16 5.56
CA GLY A 72 8.16 21.16 4.18
C GLY A 72 7.70 19.97 3.36
N ILE A 73 7.58 18.78 3.98
CA ILE A 73 7.06 17.58 3.34
C ILE A 73 5.55 17.70 3.15
N VAL A 74 4.80 18.00 4.21
CA VAL A 74 3.33 18.06 4.21
C VAL A 74 2.85 19.13 3.22
N ASP A 75 3.44 20.34 3.25
CA ASP A 75 3.11 21.43 2.32
C ASP A 75 3.36 21.02 0.87
N SER A 76 4.49 20.38 0.61
CA SER A 76 4.84 19.92 -0.74
C SER A 76 3.89 18.86 -1.28
N LEU A 77 3.44 17.93 -0.43
CA LEU A 77 2.46 16.90 -0.79
C LEU A 77 1.09 17.53 -1.07
N LEU A 78 0.57 18.34 -0.14
CA LEU A 78 -0.75 18.98 -0.26
C LEU A 78 -0.81 19.92 -1.46
N ALA A 79 0.25 20.70 -1.70
CA ALA A 79 0.34 21.59 -2.87
C ALA A 79 0.25 20.84 -4.20
N ARG A 80 0.53 19.54 -4.21
CA ARG A 80 0.45 18.66 -5.38
C ARG A 80 -0.78 17.76 -5.40
N GLY A 81 -1.69 17.92 -4.45
CA GLY A 81 -2.93 17.16 -4.35
C GLY A 81 -2.74 15.74 -3.76
N VAL A 82 -1.62 15.49 -3.11
CA VAL A 82 -1.33 14.25 -2.38
C VAL A 82 -1.64 14.47 -0.91
N GLN A 83 -2.49 13.61 -0.33
CA GLN A 83 -2.84 13.65 1.08
C GLN A 83 -1.84 12.79 1.88
N PRO A 84 -1.16 13.36 2.87
CA PRO A 84 -0.36 12.55 3.78
C PRO A 84 -1.25 11.79 4.75
N TRP A 85 -0.81 10.61 5.17
CA TRP A 85 -1.18 10.07 6.47
C TRP A 85 0.08 9.85 7.30
N PHE A 86 -0.02 10.09 8.61
CA PHE A 86 1.14 9.93 9.48
C PHE A 86 1.23 8.53 10.06
N ASN A 87 2.42 7.93 9.95
CA ASN A 87 2.87 6.87 10.83
C ASN A 87 3.59 7.51 12.01
N VAL A 88 2.92 7.56 13.16
CA VAL A 88 3.38 8.24 14.37
C VAL A 88 4.36 7.35 15.12
N GLY A 89 5.60 7.70 15.11
CA GLY A 89 6.75 6.98 15.71
C GLY A 89 8.03 7.84 15.61
N PHE A 90 9.14 7.48 16.16
CA PHE A 90 9.42 6.37 17.04
C PHE A 90 9.79 6.90 18.44
N GLY A 91 10.86 6.40 19.10
CA GLY A 91 11.34 6.88 20.38
C GLY A 91 12.12 8.19 20.29
N ASN A 92 12.48 8.77 21.47
CA ASN A 92 13.28 9.98 21.55
C ASN A 92 14.37 9.85 22.63
N PRO A 93 15.66 9.99 22.27
CA PRO A 93 16.78 9.86 23.21
C PRO A 93 16.79 10.91 24.34
N LEU A 94 16.01 11.99 24.22
CA LEU A 94 15.85 12.95 25.33
C LEU A 94 15.17 12.35 26.58
N TYR A 95 14.39 11.29 26.40
CA TYR A 95 13.56 10.65 27.42
C TYR A 95 13.83 9.17 27.61
N MET A 96 14.71 8.61 26.79
CA MET A 96 14.97 7.17 26.72
C MET A 96 16.47 6.93 26.74
N GLU A 97 16.96 6.14 27.68
CA GLU A 97 18.37 5.79 27.79
C GLU A 97 18.68 4.48 27.06
N ASN A 98 19.95 4.32 26.66
CA ASN A 98 20.47 3.08 26.05
C ASN A 98 19.72 2.64 24.78
N LEU A 99 19.35 3.59 23.91
CA LEU A 99 18.72 3.29 22.65
C LEU A 99 19.65 2.50 21.72
N PRO A 100 19.15 1.47 21.00
CA PRO A 100 19.96 0.69 20.06
C PRO A 100 20.34 1.48 18.80
N ASN A 101 19.69 2.62 18.56
CA ASN A 101 19.97 3.50 17.44
C ASN A 101 19.63 4.97 17.79
N PRO A 102 20.28 5.96 17.13
CA PRO A 102 20.21 7.37 17.53
C PRO A 102 18.84 8.02 17.23
N THR A 103 18.01 7.41 16.40
CA THR A 103 16.68 7.91 16.02
C THR A 103 15.55 7.26 16.80
N GLY A 104 15.86 6.36 17.74
CA GLY A 104 14.89 5.68 18.58
C GLY A 104 13.92 4.76 17.83
N VAL A 105 14.26 4.35 16.61
CA VAL A 105 13.40 3.46 15.82
C VAL A 105 13.15 2.17 16.58
N GLY A 106 11.87 1.81 16.70
CA GLY A 106 11.42 0.63 17.45
C GLY A 106 11.36 0.80 18.96
N CYS A 107 11.88 1.91 19.52
CA CYS A 107 11.94 2.11 20.97
C CYS A 107 10.59 2.64 21.49
N VAL A 108 9.84 1.73 22.16
CA VAL A 108 8.46 1.98 22.59
C VAL A 108 8.43 2.76 23.91
N PRO A 109 7.76 3.93 23.98
CA PRO A 109 7.75 4.80 25.16
C PRO A 109 7.31 4.13 26.44
N LEU A 110 6.43 3.12 26.36
CA LEU A 110 5.87 2.41 27.51
C LEU A 110 6.91 1.69 28.38
N TYR A 111 8.11 1.43 27.85
CA TYR A 111 9.18 0.69 28.56
C TYR A 111 10.26 1.59 29.17
N TYR A 112 10.19 2.92 28.97
CA TYR A 112 11.22 3.86 29.41
C TYR A 112 10.78 4.76 30.60
N GLY A 113 9.70 4.35 31.28
CA GLY A 113 9.23 5.03 32.49
C GLY A 113 8.23 6.17 32.24
N GLY A 114 7.68 6.70 33.34
CA GLY A 114 6.57 7.66 33.28
C GLY A 114 6.90 8.99 32.60
N GLU A 115 8.15 9.45 32.64
CA GLU A 115 8.56 10.66 31.93
C GLU A 115 8.48 10.47 30.41
N ALA A 116 8.96 9.34 29.90
CA ALA A 116 8.91 9.02 28.47
C ALA A 116 7.46 8.88 27.99
N VAL A 117 6.59 8.21 28.75
CA VAL A 117 5.16 8.08 28.44
C VAL A 117 4.46 9.43 28.40
N ALA A 118 4.71 10.29 29.42
CA ALA A 118 4.13 11.62 29.47
C ALA A 118 4.64 12.54 28.35
N ALA A 119 5.91 12.42 27.97
CA ALA A 119 6.50 13.18 26.87
C ALA A 119 5.93 12.72 25.50
N TRP A 120 5.79 11.41 25.28
CA TRP A 120 5.12 10.86 24.11
C TRP A 120 3.68 11.37 23.97
N ALA A 121 2.92 11.36 25.06
CA ALA A 121 1.54 11.86 25.08
C ALA A 121 1.47 13.35 24.69
N ARG A 122 2.41 14.17 25.20
CA ARG A 122 2.51 15.60 24.83
C ARG A 122 2.90 15.78 23.36
N PHE A 123 3.87 15.00 22.87
CA PHE A 123 4.27 15.02 21.46
C PHE A 123 3.10 14.70 20.54
N ALA A 124 2.36 13.61 20.82
CA ALA A 124 1.22 13.20 20.02
C ALA A 124 0.12 14.30 19.95
N CYS A 125 -0.15 14.97 21.09
CA CYS A 125 -1.08 16.09 21.14
C CYS A 125 -0.56 17.28 20.33
N ALA A 126 0.69 17.70 20.53
CA ALA A 126 1.29 18.83 19.83
C ALA A 126 1.36 18.60 18.31
N LEU A 127 1.69 17.36 17.88
CA LEU A 127 1.67 16.95 16.47
C LEU A 127 0.27 17.13 15.86
N ALA A 128 -0.76 16.59 16.50
CA ALA A 128 -2.13 16.69 16.00
C ALA A 128 -2.67 18.14 16.03
N GLU A 129 -2.30 18.94 17.04
CA GLU A 129 -2.66 20.34 17.10
C GLU A 129 -2.05 21.16 15.97
N HIS A 130 -0.76 20.89 15.65
CA HIS A 130 -0.03 21.56 14.57
C HIS A 130 -0.58 21.24 13.18
N TYR A 131 -1.02 20.00 12.96
CA TYR A 131 -1.55 19.55 11.67
C TYR A 131 -3.08 19.51 11.60
N ARG A 132 -3.77 20.02 12.60
CA ARG A 132 -5.23 20.16 12.58
C ARG A 132 -5.71 20.83 11.30
N ASP A 133 -6.80 20.35 10.73
CA ASP A 133 -7.43 20.86 9.51
C ASP A 133 -6.62 20.64 8.20
N ARG A 134 -5.50 19.92 8.26
CA ARG A 134 -4.67 19.63 7.08
C ARG A 134 -4.91 18.22 6.54
N PHE A 135 -5.04 17.23 7.41
CA PHE A 135 -5.41 15.84 7.15
C PHE A 135 -5.87 15.20 8.47
N THR A 136 -6.39 13.97 8.40
CA THR A 136 -7.05 13.35 9.56
C THR A 136 -6.48 12.00 9.96
N GLU A 137 -5.61 11.37 9.19
CA GLU A 137 -5.20 10.00 9.41
C GLU A 137 -3.86 9.88 10.15
N TYR A 138 -3.89 9.19 11.31
CA TYR A 138 -2.75 8.92 12.17
C TYR A 138 -2.66 7.42 12.45
N GLU A 139 -1.69 6.74 11.87
CA GLU A 139 -1.33 5.36 12.16
C GLU A 139 -0.34 5.33 13.31
N ILE A 140 -0.67 4.66 14.40
CA ILE A 140 0.16 4.63 15.60
C ILE A 140 1.14 3.47 15.52
N TRP A 141 2.43 3.81 15.54
CA TRP A 141 3.56 2.88 15.49
C TRP A 141 3.70 2.14 14.17
N ASN A 142 4.78 1.36 14.04
CA ASN A 142 5.08 0.55 12.86
C ASN A 142 5.35 -0.90 13.28
N GLU A 143 4.71 -1.88 12.61
CA GLU A 143 4.96 -3.32 12.74
C GLU A 143 5.22 -3.77 14.20
N SER A 144 4.26 -3.47 15.06
CA SER A 144 4.33 -3.69 16.49
C SER A 144 4.42 -5.16 16.94
N ASP A 145 4.22 -6.07 16.00
CA ASP A 145 4.25 -7.52 16.15
C ASP A 145 5.63 -8.15 15.87
N ILE A 146 6.64 -7.34 15.55
CA ILE A 146 8.01 -7.82 15.37
C ILE A 146 9.01 -7.13 16.30
N ALA A 147 9.94 -7.91 16.86
CA ALA A 147 10.89 -7.44 17.86
C ALA A 147 11.75 -6.25 17.39
N HIS A 148 11.99 -6.12 16.08
CA HIS A 148 12.76 -5.00 15.52
C HIS A 148 12.12 -3.64 15.79
N PHE A 149 10.78 -3.58 15.81
CA PHE A 149 10.02 -2.36 16.08
C PHE A 149 9.36 -2.33 17.45
N TRP A 150 9.74 -3.28 18.36
CA TRP A 150 9.17 -3.37 19.71
C TRP A 150 10.25 -3.53 20.75
N VAL A 151 11.10 -2.49 20.93
CA VAL A 151 12.28 -2.52 21.79
C VAL A 151 12.04 -1.64 23.04
N PRO A 152 12.49 -2.04 24.22
CA PRO A 152 13.28 -3.23 24.58
C PRO A 152 12.43 -4.47 24.92
N GLY A 153 11.10 -4.37 24.87
CA GLY A 153 10.20 -5.49 25.16
C GLY A 153 10.05 -6.49 24.01
N GLU A 154 9.35 -7.57 24.30
CA GLU A 154 8.85 -8.47 23.27
C GLU A 154 7.52 -7.94 22.72
N PRO A 155 7.17 -8.22 21.45
CA PRO A 155 5.88 -7.88 20.87
C PRO A 155 4.71 -8.36 21.74
N ASP A 156 3.82 -7.43 22.09
CA ASP A 156 2.67 -7.70 22.97
C ASP A 156 1.45 -6.90 22.51
N GLY A 157 0.40 -7.60 22.07
CA GLY A 157 -0.82 -6.99 21.55
C GLY A 157 -1.55 -6.13 22.59
N ALA A 158 -1.59 -6.53 23.86
CA ALA A 158 -2.23 -5.76 24.92
C ALA A 158 -1.44 -4.45 25.21
N ARG A 159 -0.12 -4.52 25.21
CA ARG A 159 0.73 -3.32 25.36
C ARG A 159 0.62 -2.40 24.15
N TYR A 160 0.44 -2.97 22.96
CA TYR A 160 0.19 -2.14 21.78
C TYR A 160 -1.19 -1.46 21.85
N ALA A 161 -2.21 -2.15 22.34
CA ALA A 161 -3.51 -1.54 22.62
C ALA A 161 -3.41 -0.37 23.59
N GLU A 162 -2.60 -0.50 24.66
CA GLU A 162 -2.32 0.60 25.60
C GLU A 162 -1.70 1.82 24.89
N LEU A 163 -0.68 1.57 24.03
CA LEU A 163 -0.03 2.65 23.26
C LEU A 163 -1.01 3.35 22.32
N ILE A 164 -1.88 2.57 21.64
CA ILE A 164 -2.92 3.12 20.74
C ILE A 164 -3.91 3.97 21.53
N ALA A 165 -4.45 3.44 22.61
CA ALA A 165 -5.44 4.15 23.44
C ALA A 165 -4.87 5.47 24.00
N LEU A 166 -3.64 5.42 24.55
CA LEU A 166 -2.94 6.60 25.05
C LEU A 166 -2.75 7.66 23.96
N THR A 167 -2.18 7.24 22.83
CA THR A 167 -1.79 8.13 21.73
C THR A 167 -3.02 8.70 21.04
N GLY A 168 -3.98 7.84 20.70
CA GLY A 168 -5.24 8.22 20.05
C GLY A 168 -6.07 9.19 20.86
N ALA A 169 -6.11 9.02 22.19
CA ALA A 169 -6.79 9.97 23.08
C ALA A 169 -6.15 11.37 23.03
N GLN A 170 -4.82 11.47 22.94
CA GLN A 170 -4.13 12.76 22.84
C GLN A 170 -4.35 13.42 21.47
N ILE A 171 -4.29 12.62 20.40
CA ILE A 171 -4.54 13.10 19.04
C ILE A 171 -5.97 13.63 18.92
N ARG A 172 -6.97 12.87 19.36
CA ARG A 172 -8.39 13.28 19.30
C ARG A 172 -8.73 14.43 20.24
N ARG A 173 -7.97 14.62 21.31
CA ARG A 173 -8.12 15.83 22.14
C ARG A 173 -7.78 17.10 21.37
N ALA A 174 -6.75 17.04 20.52
CA ALA A 174 -6.32 18.15 19.67
C ALA A 174 -7.13 18.26 18.38
N GLN A 175 -7.47 17.12 17.78
CA GLN A 175 -8.23 17.00 16.52
C GLN A 175 -9.31 15.93 16.67
N PRO A 176 -10.57 16.34 17.03
CA PRO A 176 -11.65 15.40 17.34
C PRO A 176 -12.09 14.48 16.19
N ASP A 177 -11.88 14.89 14.94
CA ASP A 177 -12.19 14.15 13.72
C ASP A 177 -11.03 13.25 13.23
N ALA A 178 -9.95 13.17 14.01
CA ALA A 178 -8.82 12.31 13.66
C ALA A 178 -9.20 10.83 13.59
N ARG A 179 -8.82 10.19 12.49
CA ARG A 179 -8.90 8.74 12.30
C ARG A 179 -7.62 8.11 12.83
N ILE A 180 -7.79 7.15 13.72
CA ILE A 180 -6.68 6.45 14.37
C ILE A 180 -6.50 5.07 13.76
N GLY A 181 -5.29 4.77 13.35
CA GLY A 181 -4.88 3.49 12.79
C GLY A 181 -3.86 2.75 13.64
N ALA A 182 -3.78 1.47 13.39
CA ALA A 182 -2.76 0.57 13.92
C ALA A 182 -2.14 -0.24 12.79
N CYS A 183 -0.97 -0.84 13.04
CA CYS A 183 -0.21 -1.54 12.03
C CYS A 183 0.44 -2.80 12.60
N THR A 184 0.33 -3.89 11.85
CA THR A 184 1.13 -5.10 12.09
C THR A 184 1.90 -5.47 10.82
N SER A 185 3.03 -6.14 10.99
CA SER A 185 3.66 -6.88 9.91
C SER A 185 2.73 -8.03 9.49
N SER A 186 2.96 -8.55 8.31
CA SER A 186 2.34 -9.82 7.95
C SER A 186 3.44 -10.85 7.83
N ALA A 187 3.96 -11.31 8.94
CA ALA A 187 4.76 -12.53 8.97
C ALA A 187 4.06 -13.67 8.21
N GLU A 188 4.76 -14.72 7.85
CA GLU A 188 4.15 -15.82 7.08
C GLU A 188 2.95 -16.43 7.79
N GLU A 189 2.99 -16.48 9.12
CA GLU A 189 1.89 -16.95 9.97
C GLU A 189 1.25 -15.78 10.73
N ILE A 190 -0.06 -15.88 10.97
CA ILE A 190 -0.79 -14.91 11.79
C ILE A 190 -0.59 -15.30 13.26
N ASP A 191 -0.08 -14.40 14.06
CA ASP A 191 -0.15 -14.55 15.51
C ASP A 191 -1.53 -14.13 16.01
N PHE A 192 -2.42 -15.11 16.11
CA PHE A 192 -3.79 -14.90 16.60
C PHE A 192 -3.82 -14.46 18.07
N VAL A 193 -2.87 -14.91 18.88
CA VAL A 193 -2.80 -14.53 20.32
C VAL A 193 -2.48 -13.05 20.42
N TYR A 194 -1.53 -12.58 19.61
CA TYR A 194 -1.18 -11.17 19.53
C TYR A 194 -2.38 -10.32 19.08
N LEU A 195 -3.05 -10.70 17.98
CA LEU A 195 -4.19 -9.97 17.44
C LEU A 195 -5.40 -9.99 18.38
N ASP A 196 -5.71 -11.12 19.02
CA ASP A 196 -6.81 -11.22 20.00
C ASP A 196 -6.54 -10.33 21.21
N ASN A 197 -5.31 -10.31 21.74
CA ASN A 197 -4.92 -9.44 22.85
C ASN A 197 -4.98 -7.96 22.45
N LEU A 198 -4.56 -7.61 21.24
CA LEU A 198 -4.66 -6.27 20.71
C LEU A 198 -6.12 -5.81 20.60
N ALA A 199 -6.95 -6.63 19.96
CA ALA A 199 -8.36 -6.30 19.75
C ALA A 199 -9.15 -6.23 21.08
N ALA A 200 -8.89 -7.14 22.02
CA ALA A 200 -9.52 -7.15 23.34
C ALA A 200 -9.06 -6.01 24.26
N GLY A 201 -7.85 -5.49 24.03
CA GLY A 201 -7.28 -4.39 24.80
C GLY A 201 -7.83 -3.01 24.40
N LEU A 202 -8.53 -2.91 23.26
CA LEU A 202 -9.11 -1.68 22.74
C LEU A 202 -10.64 -1.65 22.96
N ARG A 203 -11.17 -0.47 23.23
CA ARG A 203 -12.62 -0.24 23.21
C ARG A 203 -13.09 0.05 21.78
N PRO A 204 -14.30 -0.37 21.39
CA PRO A 204 -14.89 0.03 20.11
C PRO A 204 -14.85 1.54 19.91
N GLY A 205 -14.34 1.99 18.76
CA GLY A 205 -14.17 3.42 18.44
C GLY A 205 -12.82 4.03 18.84
N GLU A 206 -11.93 3.29 19.52
CA GLU A 206 -10.54 3.75 19.74
C GLU A 206 -9.67 3.58 18.49
N LEU A 207 -10.04 2.67 17.60
CA LEU A 207 -9.39 2.41 16.32
C LEU A 207 -10.39 2.57 15.16
N ASP A 208 -9.99 3.21 14.06
CA ASP A 208 -10.80 3.43 12.86
C ASP A 208 -10.33 2.59 11.68
N PHE A 209 -9.03 2.36 11.56
CA PHE A 209 -8.46 1.55 10.49
C PHE A 209 -7.30 0.69 10.96
N PHE A 210 -7.06 -0.39 10.23
CA PHE A 210 -5.97 -1.32 10.51
C PHE A 210 -5.13 -1.54 9.26
N CYS A 211 -3.83 -1.26 9.39
CA CYS A 211 -2.85 -1.47 8.33
C CYS A 211 -2.22 -2.86 8.45
N LEU A 212 -2.18 -3.54 7.34
CA LEU A 212 -1.43 -4.78 7.15
C LEU A 212 -0.23 -4.50 6.25
N HIS A 213 0.94 -5.01 6.62
CA HIS A 213 2.12 -4.98 5.75
C HIS A 213 2.37 -6.36 5.18
N ARG A 214 2.64 -6.47 3.90
CA ARG A 214 2.89 -7.78 3.28
C ARG A 214 3.99 -7.72 2.25
N TYR A 215 5.08 -8.37 2.57
CA TYR A 215 6.17 -8.65 1.64
C TYR A 215 6.19 -10.15 1.31
N THR A 216 6.07 -10.49 0.05
CA THR A 216 6.06 -11.86 -0.45
C THR A 216 6.45 -11.87 -1.92
N VAL A 217 6.93 -13.01 -2.40
CA VAL A 217 7.23 -13.20 -3.84
C VAL A 217 5.95 -13.40 -4.63
N PHE A 218 4.94 -14.03 -4.03
CA PHE A 218 3.64 -14.32 -4.65
C PHE A 218 2.54 -13.51 -3.94
N PRO A 219 2.09 -12.38 -4.53
CA PRO A 219 1.11 -11.51 -3.89
C PRO A 219 -0.24 -12.20 -3.60
N GLU A 220 -0.59 -13.25 -4.38
CA GLU A 220 -1.83 -14.01 -4.24
C GLU A 220 -1.84 -14.94 -3.03
N LYS A 221 -0.68 -15.51 -2.72
CA LYS A 221 -0.58 -16.63 -1.78
C LYS A 221 -1.00 -16.24 -0.36
N GLY A 222 -2.13 -16.79 0.09
CA GLY A 222 -2.63 -16.65 1.45
C GLY A 222 -3.12 -15.25 1.83
N TRP A 223 -3.13 -14.28 0.91
CA TRP A 223 -3.46 -12.90 1.24
C TRP A 223 -4.93 -12.71 1.63
N ALA A 224 -5.87 -13.22 0.85
CA ALA A 224 -7.29 -13.13 1.15
C ALA A 224 -7.62 -13.73 2.53
N GLY A 225 -7.16 -14.95 2.78
CA GLY A 225 -7.38 -15.62 4.08
C GLY A 225 -6.80 -14.84 5.26
N ARG A 226 -5.65 -14.16 5.07
CA ARG A 226 -5.06 -13.31 6.11
C ARG A 226 -5.91 -12.08 6.41
N VAL A 227 -6.36 -11.36 5.39
CA VAL A 227 -7.23 -10.18 5.55
C VAL A 227 -8.54 -10.59 6.24
N GLU A 228 -9.17 -11.66 5.79
CA GLU A 228 -10.42 -12.17 6.36
C GLU A 228 -10.24 -12.64 7.81
N ALA A 229 -9.18 -13.36 8.12
CA ALA A 229 -8.88 -13.81 9.47
C ALA A 229 -8.64 -12.63 10.43
N THR A 230 -7.90 -11.61 9.96
CA THR A 230 -7.69 -10.38 10.75
C THR A 230 -9.01 -9.65 10.99
N ARG A 231 -9.85 -9.50 9.96
CA ARG A 231 -11.20 -8.92 10.11
C ARG A 231 -12.01 -9.65 11.17
N ALA A 232 -12.06 -10.99 11.10
CA ALA A 232 -12.80 -11.80 12.02
C ALA A 232 -12.34 -11.65 13.48
N VAL A 233 -11.05 -11.43 13.74
CA VAL A 233 -10.54 -11.15 15.09
C VAL A 233 -11.13 -9.84 15.63
N PHE A 234 -11.03 -8.75 14.90
CA PHE A 234 -11.52 -7.45 15.35
C PHE A 234 -13.06 -7.40 15.43
N GLU A 235 -13.76 -8.00 14.48
CA GLU A 235 -15.23 -8.06 14.49
C GLU A 235 -15.79 -8.84 15.69
N ARG A 236 -15.14 -9.94 16.10
CA ARG A 236 -15.53 -10.69 17.33
C ARG A 236 -15.45 -9.84 18.60
N GLN A 237 -14.56 -8.86 18.63
CA GLN A 237 -14.42 -7.90 19.73
C GLN A 237 -15.27 -6.63 19.55
N GLY A 238 -16.13 -6.58 18.50
CA GLY A 238 -17.06 -5.50 18.24
C GLY A 238 -16.46 -4.29 17.51
N HIS A 239 -15.26 -4.41 16.99
CA HIS A 239 -14.63 -3.34 16.20
C HIS A 239 -15.16 -3.36 14.75
N ARG A 240 -15.36 -2.17 14.19
CA ARG A 240 -15.69 -1.95 12.77
C ARG A 240 -14.62 -1.09 12.15
N LEU A 241 -13.70 -1.69 11.44
CA LEU A 241 -12.49 -1.05 10.93
C LEU A 241 -12.48 -1.00 9.42
N SER A 242 -11.88 0.04 8.86
CA SER A 242 -11.35 0.03 7.50
C SER A 242 -10.02 -0.73 7.50
N TYR A 243 -9.75 -1.48 6.44
CA TYR A 243 -8.49 -2.22 6.29
C TYR A 243 -7.67 -1.65 5.15
N TRP A 244 -6.38 -1.43 5.41
CA TRP A 244 -5.44 -0.89 4.45
C TRP A 244 -4.25 -1.83 4.25
N MET A 245 -3.72 -1.87 3.05
CA MET A 245 -2.34 -2.30 2.82
C MET A 245 -1.46 -1.09 3.11
N GLY A 246 -0.85 -1.03 4.30
CA GLY A 246 -0.03 0.10 4.73
C GLY A 246 1.33 0.10 4.06
N GLU A 247 1.91 -1.10 3.90
CA GLU A 247 3.25 -1.26 3.35
C GLU A 247 3.37 -2.62 2.66
N GLY A 248 3.82 -2.61 1.42
CA GLY A 248 4.12 -3.81 0.65
C GLY A 248 4.79 -3.46 -0.66
N GLY A 249 5.72 -4.30 -1.09
CA GLY A 249 6.47 -4.02 -2.29
C GLY A 249 7.25 -5.22 -2.79
N TYR A 250 7.89 -5.04 -3.94
CA TYR A 250 8.80 -5.98 -4.55
C TYR A 250 9.99 -5.22 -5.13
N PRO A 251 11.24 -5.57 -4.79
CA PRO A 251 12.40 -4.88 -5.30
C PRO A 251 12.62 -5.13 -6.80
N SER A 252 13.05 -4.09 -7.52
CA SER A 252 13.54 -4.25 -8.90
C SER A 252 14.96 -4.82 -8.95
N TRP A 253 15.63 -4.90 -7.81
CA TRP A 253 16.93 -5.53 -7.65
C TRP A 253 17.09 -6.01 -6.21
N PHE A 254 17.63 -7.21 -6.05
CA PHE A 254 17.90 -7.84 -4.76
C PHE A 254 19.41 -7.95 -4.53
N PRO A 255 19.95 -7.45 -3.43
CA PRO A 255 21.30 -7.78 -3.02
C PRO A 255 21.38 -9.28 -2.65
N LYS A 256 22.55 -9.86 -2.86
CA LYS A 256 22.81 -11.26 -2.51
C LYS A 256 22.48 -11.49 -1.02
N GLY A 257 21.70 -12.55 -0.76
CA GLY A 257 21.27 -12.89 0.61
C GLY A 257 20.12 -12.02 1.18
N HIS A 258 19.47 -11.25 0.32
CA HIS A 258 18.23 -10.57 0.73
C HIS A 258 17.15 -11.61 1.05
N TRP A 259 16.38 -11.40 2.10
CA TRP A 259 15.39 -12.37 2.58
C TRP A 259 14.25 -12.66 1.59
N MET A 260 13.91 -11.71 0.72
CA MET A 260 12.97 -11.91 -0.39
C MET A 260 13.63 -12.48 -1.65
N HIS A 261 14.90 -12.84 -1.64
CA HIS A 261 15.62 -13.31 -2.83
C HIS A 261 15.27 -14.77 -3.11
N PRO A 262 14.28 -15.06 -3.96
CA PRO A 262 13.75 -16.42 -4.10
C PRO A 262 14.65 -17.33 -4.93
N ARG A 263 15.42 -16.76 -5.85
CA ARG A 263 16.36 -17.49 -6.71
C ARG A 263 17.69 -16.75 -6.78
N PRO A 264 18.80 -17.36 -6.34
CA PRO A 264 20.11 -16.71 -6.28
C PRO A 264 20.66 -16.20 -7.62
N ASP A 265 20.19 -16.75 -8.72
CA ASP A 265 20.56 -16.44 -10.10
C ASP A 265 19.66 -15.36 -10.75
N ASN A 266 18.57 -14.95 -10.10
CA ASN A 266 17.69 -13.90 -10.59
C ASN A 266 17.73 -12.69 -9.67
N PRO A 267 18.51 -11.64 -10.00
CA PRO A 267 18.67 -10.48 -9.14
C PRO A 267 17.43 -9.55 -9.08
N GLY A 268 16.33 -9.93 -9.74
CA GLY A 268 15.16 -9.06 -9.90
C GLY A 268 15.23 -8.18 -11.15
N SER A 269 14.12 -7.55 -11.49
CA SER A 269 14.03 -6.61 -12.60
C SER A 269 12.92 -5.59 -12.37
N GLU A 270 12.99 -4.45 -13.07
CA GLU A 270 11.90 -3.45 -13.07
C GLU A 270 10.59 -4.05 -13.62
N ARG A 271 10.68 -5.03 -14.54
CA ARG A 271 9.52 -5.74 -15.04
C ARG A 271 8.84 -6.54 -13.93
N GLN A 272 9.59 -7.34 -13.20
CA GLN A 272 9.08 -8.13 -12.07
C GLN A 272 8.45 -7.26 -10.99
N GLN A 273 9.07 -6.12 -10.65
CA GLN A 273 8.52 -5.13 -9.73
C GLN A 273 7.16 -4.61 -10.21
N ALA A 274 7.04 -4.24 -11.47
CA ALA A 274 5.81 -3.72 -12.05
C ALA A 274 4.70 -4.78 -12.14
N VAL A 275 5.04 -6.02 -12.49
CA VAL A 275 4.10 -7.15 -12.50
C VAL A 275 3.57 -7.42 -11.09
N TYR A 276 4.46 -7.48 -10.10
CA TYR A 276 4.07 -7.63 -8.70
C TYR A 276 3.11 -6.52 -8.25
N GLN A 277 3.44 -5.28 -8.57
CA GLN A 277 2.62 -4.11 -8.23
C GLN A 277 1.21 -4.23 -8.81
N LEU A 278 1.08 -4.54 -10.10
CA LEU A 278 -0.22 -4.71 -10.75
C LEU A 278 -1.05 -5.81 -10.09
N ARG A 279 -0.44 -6.98 -9.84
CA ARG A 279 -1.14 -8.10 -9.18
C ARG A 279 -1.61 -7.71 -7.78
N ARG A 280 -0.78 -7.02 -6.98
CA ARG A 280 -1.08 -6.62 -5.61
C ARG A 280 -2.29 -5.68 -5.55
N TYR A 281 -2.32 -4.63 -6.36
CA TYR A 281 -3.41 -3.66 -6.31
C TYR A 281 -4.77 -4.27 -6.66
N PHE A 282 -4.83 -5.22 -7.59
CA PHE A 282 -6.10 -5.92 -7.89
C PHE A 282 -6.52 -6.88 -6.77
N GLN A 283 -5.59 -7.54 -6.10
CA GLN A 283 -5.88 -8.33 -4.89
C GLN A 283 -6.49 -7.45 -3.80
N ASP A 284 -5.85 -6.33 -3.51
CA ASP A 284 -6.28 -5.41 -2.46
C ASP A 284 -7.65 -4.78 -2.77
N ALA A 285 -7.86 -4.38 -4.02
CA ALA A 285 -9.15 -3.85 -4.48
C ALA A 285 -10.28 -4.89 -4.37
N ALA A 286 -10.01 -6.14 -4.76
CA ALA A 286 -10.99 -7.22 -4.68
C ALA A 286 -11.33 -7.61 -3.24
N LEU A 287 -10.42 -7.39 -2.30
CA LEU A 287 -10.66 -7.59 -0.88
C LEU A 287 -11.34 -6.38 -0.21
N GLY A 288 -11.61 -5.32 -0.96
CA GLY A 288 -12.24 -4.11 -0.44
C GLY A 288 -11.36 -3.36 0.57
N LEU A 289 -10.04 -3.38 0.37
CA LEU A 289 -9.17 -2.53 1.16
C LEU A 289 -9.40 -1.07 0.75
N GLU A 290 -9.60 -0.21 1.74
CA GLU A 290 -9.86 1.22 1.49
C GLU A 290 -8.64 1.91 0.87
N ARG A 291 -7.43 1.42 1.19
CA ARG A 291 -6.16 1.98 0.71
C ARG A 291 -5.13 0.88 0.48
N SER A 292 -4.33 1.03 -0.55
CA SER A 292 -3.18 0.16 -0.83
C SER A 292 -1.96 1.02 -1.13
N SER A 293 -0.89 0.82 -0.35
CA SER A 293 0.36 1.57 -0.44
C SER A 293 1.48 0.68 -0.94
N PHE A 294 2.20 1.15 -1.95
CA PHE A 294 3.41 0.49 -2.43
C PHE A 294 4.65 1.06 -1.73
N PHE A 295 5.46 0.23 -1.14
CA PHE A 295 6.72 0.62 -0.54
C PHE A 295 7.83 0.53 -1.58
N GLN A 296 8.37 1.67 -2.09
CA GLN A 296 8.03 3.06 -1.77
C GLN A 296 8.34 3.99 -2.96
N MET A 297 8.36 5.31 -2.73
CA MET A 297 8.61 6.29 -3.80
C MET A 297 10.01 6.19 -4.38
N VAL A 298 11.06 6.15 -3.54
CA VAL A 298 12.47 6.20 -3.94
C VAL A 298 13.21 5.00 -3.37
N ASP A 299 14.13 4.39 -4.12
CA ASP A 299 15.00 3.34 -3.61
C ASP A 299 15.77 3.82 -2.37
N MET A 300 15.81 2.97 -1.34
CA MET A 300 16.60 3.23 -0.16
C MET A 300 18.04 2.80 -0.38
N TRP A 301 18.92 3.76 -0.58
CA TRP A 301 20.35 3.53 -0.59
C TRP A 301 20.96 4.03 0.71
N GLN A 302 21.82 3.21 1.32
CA GLN A 302 22.62 3.70 2.42
C GLN A 302 23.42 4.93 1.99
N LYS A 303 23.28 6.02 2.71
CA LYS A 303 24.21 7.14 2.56
C LYS A 303 25.60 6.65 2.97
N PRO A 304 26.69 7.04 2.27
CA PRO A 304 28.06 6.57 2.57
C PRO A 304 28.52 6.77 4.00
N TYR A 305 27.94 7.73 4.72
CA TYR A 305 28.26 8.08 6.11
C TYR A 305 27.40 7.35 7.15
N GLN A 306 26.39 6.58 6.73
CA GLN A 306 25.57 5.78 7.65
C GLN A 306 26.23 4.40 7.82
N LYS A 307 26.47 4.02 9.07
CA LYS A 307 26.90 2.66 9.37
C LYS A 307 25.75 1.69 9.09
N ALA A 308 26.07 0.48 8.67
CA ALA A 308 25.07 -0.55 8.39
C ALA A 308 24.16 -0.84 9.61
N SER A 309 24.66 -0.67 10.83
CA SER A 309 23.91 -0.79 12.08
C SER A 309 22.94 0.36 12.36
N GLU A 310 23.07 1.48 11.66
CA GLU A 310 22.23 2.66 11.85
C GLU A 310 21.09 2.71 10.82
N VAL A 311 21.16 1.85 9.80
CA VAL A 311 20.14 1.75 8.75
C VAL A 311 19.33 0.49 8.97
N LEU A 312 18.07 0.68 9.31
CA LEU A 312 17.14 -0.40 9.63
C LEU A 312 16.65 -1.19 8.43
N SER A 313 16.85 -0.69 7.23
CA SER A 313 16.50 -1.38 6.01
C SER A 313 17.74 -1.86 5.29
N ARG A 314 17.74 -3.12 4.94
CA ARG A 314 18.75 -3.64 4.01
C ARG A 314 18.59 -2.90 2.68
N PRO A 315 19.68 -2.45 2.04
CA PRO A 315 19.61 -1.82 0.74
C PRO A 315 18.82 -2.71 -0.21
N ALA A 316 17.72 -2.21 -0.71
CA ALA A 316 16.93 -2.88 -1.73
C ALA A 316 16.34 -1.85 -2.68
N ALA A 317 16.25 -2.20 -3.96
CA ALA A 317 15.69 -1.33 -4.97
C ALA A 317 14.15 -1.43 -4.96
N GLN A 318 13.52 -1.07 -3.84
CA GLN A 318 12.06 -1.15 -3.65
C GLN A 318 11.30 0.05 -4.19
N GLY A 319 11.96 1.19 -4.38
CA GLY A 319 11.34 2.40 -4.88
C GLY A 319 10.82 2.27 -6.31
N VAL A 320 9.84 3.11 -6.65
CA VAL A 320 9.39 3.29 -8.04
C VAL A 320 10.29 4.26 -8.81
N LEU A 321 11.15 5.02 -8.08
CA LEU A 321 12.23 5.84 -8.63
C LEU A 321 13.59 5.26 -8.23
N ASN A 322 14.57 5.42 -9.12
CA ASN A 322 15.95 5.07 -8.81
C ASN A 322 16.51 5.95 -7.67
N GLY A 323 17.14 5.38 -6.68
CA GLY A 323 17.61 6.08 -5.48
C GLY A 323 18.79 7.05 -5.69
N ILE A 324 19.49 6.96 -6.81
CA ILE A 324 20.63 7.83 -7.15
C ILE A 324 20.20 8.92 -8.12
N THR A 325 19.60 8.53 -9.24
CA THR A 325 19.25 9.45 -10.34
C THR A 325 17.86 10.04 -10.21
N TYR A 326 16.96 9.38 -9.46
CA TYR A 326 15.52 9.67 -9.34
C TYR A 326 14.76 9.48 -10.67
N THR A 327 15.36 8.76 -11.61
CA THR A 327 14.65 8.40 -12.84
C THR A 327 13.50 7.44 -12.55
N PRO A 328 12.33 7.65 -13.17
CA PRO A 328 11.20 6.74 -13.07
C PRO A 328 11.53 5.34 -13.59
N LYS A 329 11.20 4.33 -12.80
CA LYS A 329 11.24 2.93 -13.20
C LYS A 329 9.91 2.51 -13.84
N ARG A 330 9.85 1.29 -14.36
CA ARG A 330 8.60 0.75 -14.93
C ARG A 330 7.42 0.79 -13.95
N ALA A 331 7.68 0.50 -12.68
CA ALA A 331 6.67 0.53 -11.62
C ALA A 331 6.07 1.94 -11.37
N TYR A 332 6.78 3.02 -11.67
CA TYR A 332 6.23 4.37 -11.62
C TYR A 332 5.11 4.56 -12.66
N PHE A 333 5.32 4.10 -13.87
CA PHE A 333 4.33 4.22 -14.94
C PHE A 333 3.11 3.32 -14.72
N THR A 334 3.32 2.09 -14.23
CA THR A 334 2.20 1.21 -13.88
C THR A 334 1.40 1.76 -12.71
N LEU A 335 2.05 2.40 -11.73
CA LEU A 335 1.37 3.08 -10.63
C LEU A 335 0.45 4.21 -11.12
N GLY A 336 0.93 5.03 -12.05
CA GLY A 336 0.13 6.12 -12.64
C GLY A 336 -1.08 5.60 -13.43
N ARG A 337 -0.96 4.45 -14.09
CA ARG A 337 -2.07 3.80 -14.81
C ARG A 337 -3.07 3.17 -13.85
N LEU A 338 -2.59 2.55 -12.76
CA LEU A 338 -3.45 2.09 -11.66
C LEU A 338 -4.23 3.27 -11.05
N ALA A 339 -3.57 4.41 -10.81
CA ALA A 339 -4.23 5.60 -10.29
C ALA A 339 -5.30 6.16 -11.26
N ASN A 340 -5.10 6.04 -12.57
CA ASN A 340 -6.12 6.38 -13.57
C ASN A 340 -7.32 5.42 -13.48
N LEU A 341 -7.08 4.12 -13.58
CA LEU A 341 -8.14 3.11 -13.61
C LEU A 341 -8.90 3.03 -12.28
N LEU A 342 -8.17 3.04 -11.16
CA LEU A 342 -8.72 2.88 -9.80
C LEU A 342 -9.05 4.23 -9.13
N SER A 343 -9.23 5.29 -9.94
CA SER A 343 -9.72 6.58 -9.45
C SER A 343 -11.21 6.51 -9.10
N GLY A 344 -11.63 7.27 -8.08
CA GLY A 344 -13.00 7.24 -7.54
C GLY A 344 -13.21 6.08 -6.56
N ASP A 345 -14.46 5.88 -6.19
CA ASP A 345 -14.83 4.87 -5.20
C ASP A 345 -14.95 3.50 -5.87
N ILE A 346 -13.86 2.75 -5.79
CA ILE A 346 -13.78 1.37 -6.28
C ILE A 346 -14.25 0.42 -5.17
N ALA A 347 -15.10 -0.53 -5.52
CA ALA A 347 -15.59 -1.56 -4.61
C ALA A 347 -15.54 -2.95 -5.26
N PRO A 348 -15.40 -4.02 -4.48
CA PRO A 348 -15.58 -5.37 -4.97
C PRO A 348 -16.96 -5.55 -5.61
N LEU A 349 -17.02 -6.37 -6.66
CA LEU A 349 -18.26 -6.78 -7.32
C LEU A 349 -18.33 -8.31 -7.30
N ARG A 350 -19.44 -8.88 -6.85
CA ARG A 350 -19.64 -10.32 -6.98
C ARG A 350 -19.95 -10.66 -8.43
N ALA A 351 -19.18 -11.58 -8.97
CA ALA A 351 -19.38 -12.07 -10.33
C ALA A 351 -18.99 -13.55 -10.42
N TYR A 352 -19.63 -14.27 -11.32
CA TYR A 352 -19.20 -15.59 -11.75
C TYR A 352 -18.48 -15.45 -13.10
N ALA A 353 -17.34 -16.10 -13.26
CA ALA A 353 -16.56 -16.05 -14.50
C ALA A 353 -16.26 -17.47 -15.00
N GLU A 354 -16.53 -17.68 -16.29
CA GLU A 354 -16.08 -18.86 -17.03
C GLU A 354 -14.89 -18.44 -17.89
N CYS A 355 -13.77 -19.10 -17.70
CA CYS A 355 -12.51 -18.83 -18.38
C CYS A 355 -12.07 -20.05 -19.16
N ASP A 356 -11.69 -19.88 -20.42
CA ASP A 356 -11.20 -20.93 -21.31
C ASP A 356 -9.92 -20.47 -22.02
N LEU A 357 -8.90 -21.29 -22.00
CA LEU A 357 -7.62 -21.06 -22.68
C LEU A 357 -7.42 -22.15 -23.72
N ALA A 358 -7.34 -21.80 -25.00
CA ALA A 358 -7.30 -22.73 -26.13
C ALA A 358 -6.08 -23.67 -26.14
N ASP A 359 -5.01 -23.34 -25.43
CA ASP A 359 -3.79 -24.15 -25.35
C ASP A 359 -3.65 -24.81 -23.96
N GLU A 360 -4.33 -25.95 -23.78
CA GLU A 360 -4.28 -26.76 -22.55
C GLU A 360 -2.90 -27.44 -22.34
N THR A 361 -2.03 -27.48 -23.33
CA THR A 361 -0.85 -28.34 -23.33
C THR A 361 0.32 -27.85 -22.50
N ARG A 362 0.26 -26.66 -21.90
CA ARG A 362 1.37 -26.03 -21.14
C ARG A 362 0.99 -25.46 -19.77
N CYS A 363 -0.21 -25.60 -19.31
CA CYS A 363 -0.61 -25.19 -17.97
C CYS A 363 -0.83 -26.41 -17.08
N GLU A 364 0.19 -26.83 -16.33
CA GLU A 364 -0.06 -27.50 -15.07
C GLU A 364 -0.97 -26.58 -14.26
N ALA A 365 -2.22 -26.97 -14.05
CA ALA A 365 -3.23 -26.52 -13.08
C ALA A 365 -3.07 -25.11 -12.44
N VAL A 366 -2.67 -24.10 -13.21
CA VAL A 366 -2.59 -22.72 -12.73
C VAL A 366 -3.99 -22.09 -12.86
N SER A 367 -4.69 -21.92 -11.76
CA SER A 367 -5.99 -21.23 -11.74
C SER A 367 -5.84 -19.80 -12.19
N ILE A 368 -6.51 -19.41 -13.28
CA ILE A 368 -6.59 -18.01 -13.70
C ILE A 368 -7.14 -17.17 -12.55
N GLN A 369 -6.43 -16.10 -12.20
CA GLN A 369 -6.91 -15.13 -11.23
C GLN A 369 -7.87 -14.16 -11.91
N THR A 370 -9.03 -13.95 -11.30
CA THR A 370 -10.08 -13.08 -11.81
C THR A 370 -10.57 -12.12 -10.74
N PHE A 371 -10.80 -10.87 -11.12
CA PHE A 371 -11.29 -9.81 -10.23
C PHE A 371 -12.40 -9.05 -10.92
N ALA A 372 -13.57 -8.98 -10.30
CA ALA A 372 -14.63 -8.08 -10.69
C ALA A 372 -14.72 -6.94 -9.67
N LEU A 373 -14.66 -5.72 -10.16
CA LEU A 373 -14.75 -4.50 -9.36
C LEU A 373 -15.80 -3.58 -9.98
N ARG A 374 -16.27 -2.61 -9.21
CA ARG A 374 -17.21 -1.59 -9.69
C ARG A 374 -16.77 -0.19 -9.28
N ARG A 375 -17.08 0.78 -10.14
CA ARG A 375 -17.05 2.20 -9.83
C ARG A 375 -18.44 2.77 -10.11
N GLY A 376 -19.22 3.00 -9.05
CA GLY A 376 -20.65 3.27 -9.20
C GLY A 376 -21.36 2.08 -9.86
N GLU A 377 -22.03 2.31 -11.00
CA GLU A 377 -22.71 1.28 -11.80
C GLU A 377 -21.78 0.62 -12.83
N GLN A 378 -20.59 1.17 -13.08
CA GLN A 378 -19.66 0.66 -14.09
C GLN A 378 -18.85 -0.51 -13.51
N MET A 379 -18.82 -1.61 -14.26
CA MET A 379 -17.98 -2.78 -13.95
C MET A 379 -16.63 -2.66 -14.65
N LEU A 380 -15.58 -3.13 -13.97
CA LEU A 380 -14.32 -3.53 -14.58
C LEU A 380 -14.02 -4.98 -14.17
N PHE A 381 -13.41 -5.72 -15.09
CA PHE A 381 -13.02 -7.10 -14.86
C PHE A 381 -11.56 -7.29 -15.24
N ALA A 382 -10.77 -7.84 -14.35
CA ALA A 382 -9.35 -8.11 -14.59
C ALA A 382 -9.06 -9.60 -14.47
N CYS A 383 -8.14 -10.10 -15.28
CA CYS A 383 -7.69 -11.48 -15.20
C CYS A 383 -6.22 -11.62 -15.57
N TYR A 384 -5.56 -12.63 -15.00
CA TYR A 384 -4.17 -12.98 -15.32
C TYR A 384 -3.83 -14.42 -14.95
N LEU A 385 -2.70 -14.91 -15.48
CA LEU A 385 -2.09 -16.20 -15.11
C LEU A 385 -1.12 -15.97 -13.95
N PRO A 386 -1.33 -16.55 -12.75
CA PRO A 386 -0.47 -16.36 -11.60
C PRO A 386 0.79 -17.24 -11.66
N THR A 387 1.52 -17.15 -12.77
CA THR A 387 2.82 -17.81 -12.94
C THR A 387 3.86 -17.15 -12.03
N ASP A 388 5.01 -17.82 -11.84
CA ASP A 388 6.11 -17.20 -11.10
C ASP A 388 6.54 -15.91 -11.81
N ILE A 389 6.57 -14.82 -11.07
CA ILE A 389 6.95 -13.49 -11.57
C ILE A 389 8.36 -13.51 -12.20
N GLN A 390 9.22 -14.42 -11.75
CA GLN A 390 10.60 -14.53 -12.21
C GLN A 390 10.74 -15.26 -13.56
N ASP A 391 9.71 -15.98 -13.99
CA ASP A 391 9.78 -16.77 -15.22
C ASP A 391 9.47 -15.96 -16.48
N GLU A 392 8.97 -14.75 -16.38
CA GLU A 392 8.65 -13.84 -17.51
C GLU A 392 7.89 -14.55 -18.64
N CYS A 393 6.72 -15.12 -18.32
CA CYS A 393 5.99 -16.00 -19.23
C CYS A 393 5.41 -15.33 -20.49
N GLY A 394 5.38 -14.01 -20.53
CA GLY A 394 4.84 -13.26 -21.66
C GLY A 394 3.33 -13.38 -21.86
N MET A 395 2.83 -12.80 -22.96
CA MET A 395 1.44 -12.93 -23.37
C MET A 395 1.17 -14.26 -24.05
N ARG A 396 -0.03 -14.83 -23.81
CA ARG A 396 -0.58 -15.98 -24.52
C ARG A 396 -1.85 -15.56 -25.22
N GLU A 397 -2.12 -16.10 -26.38
CA GLU A 397 -3.30 -15.83 -27.20
C GLU A 397 -4.38 -16.90 -27.00
N GLY A 398 -5.60 -16.61 -27.44
CA GLY A 398 -6.69 -17.59 -27.47
C GLY A 398 -7.48 -17.72 -26.18
N PHE A 399 -7.37 -16.74 -25.28
CA PHE A 399 -8.17 -16.70 -24.06
C PHE A 399 -9.60 -16.24 -24.36
N SER A 400 -10.56 -16.96 -23.82
CA SER A 400 -11.98 -16.63 -23.92
C SER A 400 -12.63 -16.58 -22.54
N LEU A 401 -13.58 -15.67 -22.35
CA LEU A 401 -14.24 -15.54 -21.06
C LEU A 401 -15.71 -15.12 -21.18
N ARG A 402 -16.49 -15.50 -20.17
CA ARG A 402 -17.84 -14.99 -19.89
C ARG A 402 -17.91 -14.55 -18.45
N VAL A 403 -18.42 -13.36 -18.19
CA VAL A 403 -18.56 -12.82 -16.83
C VAL A 403 -20.01 -12.46 -16.59
N TYR A 404 -20.55 -13.03 -15.52
CA TYR A 404 -21.92 -12.82 -15.06
C TYR A 404 -21.91 -12.04 -13.74
N PRO A 405 -22.18 -10.71 -13.76
CA PRO A 405 -22.36 -9.95 -12.53
C PRO A 405 -23.51 -10.53 -11.70
N LEU A 406 -23.28 -10.73 -10.42
CA LEU A 406 -24.28 -11.28 -9.49
C LEU A 406 -24.96 -10.17 -8.67
N ASP A 407 -24.34 -9.01 -8.57
CA ASP A 407 -24.89 -7.84 -7.89
C ASP A 407 -25.77 -7.03 -8.84
N ALA A 408 -26.85 -6.48 -8.31
CA ALA A 408 -27.72 -5.59 -9.06
C ALA A 408 -27.08 -4.22 -9.33
N GLY A 409 -27.61 -3.50 -10.31
CA GLY A 409 -27.23 -2.11 -10.62
C GLY A 409 -25.89 -1.99 -11.37
N VAL A 410 -25.48 -3.03 -12.09
CA VAL A 410 -24.36 -2.96 -13.03
C VAL A 410 -24.86 -2.52 -14.39
N ALA A 411 -24.35 -1.38 -14.87
CA ALA A 411 -24.70 -0.88 -16.19
C ALA A 411 -23.98 -1.68 -17.30
N PRO A 412 -24.61 -1.86 -18.47
CA PRO A 412 -23.94 -2.40 -19.64
C PRO A 412 -22.73 -1.52 -20.03
N MET A 413 -21.64 -2.14 -20.48
CA MET A 413 -20.52 -1.41 -21.08
C MET A 413 -20.95 -0.89 -22.47
N ALA A 414 -20.92 0.43 -22.66
CA ALA A 414 -21.28 1.05 -23.94
C ALA A 414 -20.14 0.90 -24.96
N GLU A 415 -18.91 1.12 -24.53
CA GLU A 415 -17.70 0.98 -25.34
C GLU A 415 -16.68 0.06 -24.61
N PRO A 416 -16.88 -1.27 -24.64
CA PRO A 416 -15.97 -2.18 -23.94
C PRO A 416 -14.58 -2.21 -24.60
N VAL A 417 -13.55 -2.10 -23.77
CA VAL A 417 -12.15 -2.08 -24.19
C VAL A 417 -11.32 -3.04 -23.33
N LEU A 418 -10.17 -3.46 -23.88
CA LEU A 418 -9.12 -4.13 -23.15
C LEU A 418 -7.99 -3.12 -22.86
N ALA A 419 -7.69 -2.90 -21.59
CA ALA A 419 -6.59 -2.06 -21.16
C ALA A 419 -5.43 -2.91 -20.63
N ASP A 420 -4.25 -2.68 -21.15
CA ASP A 420 -2.99 -3.21 -20.66
C ASP A 420 -2.29 -2.17 -19.79
N LEU A 421 -2.36 -2.34 -18.48
CA LEU A 421 -1.74 -1.42 -17.53
C LEU A 421 -0.20 -1.48 -17.52
N PHE A 422 0.37 -2.56 -18.02
CA PHE A 422 1.82 -2.70 -18.08
C PHE A 422 2.43 -1.86 -19.19
N THR A 423 1.82 -1.85 -20.39
CA THR A 423 2.23 -1.02 -21.53
C THR A 423 1.54 0.34 -21.54
N GLY A 424 0.33 0.42 -21.03
CA GLY A 424 -0.56 1.57 -21.10
C GLY A 424 -1.45 1.58 -22.35
N GLU A 425 -1.33 0.58 -23.21
CA GLU A 425 -2.11 0.49 -24.44
C GLU A 425 -3.56 0.08 -24.19
N VAL A 426 -4.46 0.62 -24.98
CA VAL A 426 -5.90 0.31 -24.93
C VAL A 426 -6.33 -0.18 -26.30
N PHE A 427 -7.09 -1.27 -26.30
CA PHE A 427 -7.49 -1.98 -27.50
C PHE A 427 -9.01 -2.10 -27.59
N SER A 428 -9.55 -1.92 -28.80
CA SER A 428 -10.85 -2.49 -29.14
C SER A 428 -10.66 -3.99 -29.39
N ALA A 429 -11.52 -4.80 -28.83
CA ALA A 429 -11.51 -6.24 -28.99
C ALA A 429 -12.93 -6.75 -29.24
N GLY A 430 -13.06 -8.01 -29.63
CA GLY A 430 -14.37 -8.67 -29.78
C GLY A 430 -15.04 -8.91 -28.43
N ILE A 431 -15.37 -7.83 -27.73
CA ILE A 431 -15.99 -7.80 -26.40
C ILE A 431 -17.41 -7.32 -26.58
N ALA A 432 -18.37 -8.04 -26.04
CA ALA A 432 -19.77 -7.66 -26.06
C ALA A 432 -20.42 -7.88 -24.69
N MET A 433 -21.30 -6.94 -24.33
CA MET A 433 -22.20 -7.12 -23.20
C MET A 433 -23.57 -7.51 -23.77
N GLN A 434 -23.97 -8.76 -23.57
CA GLN A 434 -25.25 -9.32 -24.07
C GLN A 434 -25.97 -10.03 -22.93
N ASP A 435 -27.26 -9.76 -22.76
CA ASP A 435 -28.12 -10.38 -21.76
C ASP A 435 -27.54 -10.33 -20.33
N GLY A 436 -26.87 -9.21 -19.97
CA GLY A 436 -26.20 -9.05 -18.69
C GLY A 436 -24.88 -9.82 -18.54
N CYS A 437 -24.40 -10.48 -19.59
CA CYS A 437 -23.17 -11.23 -19.61
C CYS A 437 -22.10 -10.51 -20.46
N LEU A 438 -20.92 -10.27 -19.89
CA LEU A 438 -19.75 -9.82 -20.63
C LEU A 438 -19.12 -11.03 -21.33
N ARG A 439 -18.99 -10.98 -22.65
CA ARG A 439 -18.39 -12.06 -23.47
C ARG A 439 -17.18 -11.51 -24.21
N ALA A 440 -16.10 -12.25 -24.18
CA ALA A 440 -14.90 -11.93 -24.92
C ALA A 440 -14.23 -13.21 -25.46
N GLN A 441 -13.70 -13.16 -26.67
CA GLN A 441 -13.06 -14.29 -27.35
C GLN A 441 -11.75 -13.88 -28.01
N GLY A 442 -10.79 -14.79 -28.02
CA GLY A 442 -9.49 -14.60 -28.67
C GLY A 442 -8.70 -13.44 -28.04
N LEU A 443 -8.88 -13.20 -26.75
CA LEU A 443 -8.09 -12.21 -26.02
C LEU A 443 -6.70 -12.74 -25.72
N PRO A 444 -5.71 -11.86 -25.50
CA PRO A 444 -4.50 -12.24 -24.82
C PRO A 444 -4.76 -12.41 -23.34
N ILE A 445 -3.92 -13.22 -22.69
CA ILE A 445 -3.78 -13.29 -21.24
C ILE A 445 -2.30 -13.22 -20.89
N ALA A 446 -1.98 -12.49 -19.83
CA ALA A 446 -0.61 -12.28 -19.39
C ALA A 446 -0.41 -12.78 -17.94
N GLU A 447 0.81 -12.73 -17.46
CA GLU A 447 1.15 -12.98 -16.06
C GLU A 447 0.80 -11.79 -15.13
N TYR A 448 0.22 -10.73 -15.68
CA TYR A 448 -0.26 -9.54 -14.96
C TYR A 448 -1.68 -9.18 -15.43
N PRO A 449 -2.46 -8.47 -14.60
CA PRO A 449 -3.83 -8.14 -14.93
C PRO A 449 -3.99 -7.37 -16.25
N LEU A 450 -4.71 -7.96 -17.20
CA LEU A 450 -5.34 -7.28 -18.32
C LEU A 450 -6.78 -6.96 -17.93
N VAL A 451 -7.25 -5.77 -18.28
CA VAL A 451 -8.51 -5.22 -17.75
C VAL A 451 -9.54 -4.98 -18.83
N LEU A 452 -10.70 -5.57 -18.68
CA LEU A 452 -11.89 -5.29 -19.45
C LEU A 452 -12.74 -4.25 -18.71
N CYS A 453 -13.03 -3.12 -19.35
CA CYS A 453 -13.85 -2.07 -18.77
C CYS A 453 -14.53 -1.24 -19.86
N ASP A 454 -15.46 -0.37 -19.48
CA ASP A 454 -15.96 0.65 -20.39
C ASP A 454 -14.88 1.71 -20.64
N ARG A 455 -14.74 2.17 -21.89
CA ARG A 455 -13.76 3.19 -22.27
C ARG A 455 -13.87 4.46 -21.44
N SER A 456 -15.08 4.83 -21.03
CA SER A 456 -15.33 6.03 -20.21
C SER A 456 -14.72 5.96 -18.81
N MET A 457 -14.30 4.76 -18.35
CA MET A 457 -13.57 4.59 -17.11
C MET A 457 -12.10 5.02 -17.19
N LEU A 458 -11.57 5.25 -18.38
CA LEU A 458 -10.17 5.57 -18.65
C LEU A 458 -9.99 6.99 -19.14
N GLN A 459 -8.98 7.69 -18.62
CA GLN A 459 -8.47 8.90 -19.28
C GLN A 459 -7.39 8.47 -20.28
N MET A 460 -7.56 8.86 -21.54
CA MET A 460 -6.71 8.43 -22.65
C MET A 460 -6.12 9.61 -23.41
N ILE A 461 -5.04 9.34 -24.15
CA ILE A 461 -4.43 10.18 -25.20
C ILE A 461 -4.36 9.42 -26.51
#